data_fe81ffb1d1fc1ae9a943596bbdea143b
#
_entry.id   fe81ffb1d1fc1ae9a943596bbdea143b
#
_cell.length_a   1.000
_cell.length_b   1.000
_cell.length_c   1.000
_cell.angle_alpha   90.00
_cell.angle_beta   90.00
_cell.angle_gamma   90.00
#
_symmetry.space_group_name_H-M   'P 1'
#
loop_
_entity.id
_entity.type
_entity.pdbx_description
1 polymer ?
#
loop_
_entity_poly.entity_id
_entity_poly.type
_entity_poly.pdbx_seq_one_letter_code
_entity_poly.pdbx_strand_id
1 'polypeptide(L)'
;MILSRERLRGAWAGPVALLDCGRILPKAVDGLLNTHQVRNLMIDSSIFKAYDIRGIVGKTLTADVVRAVGRAVASEAKLLGQKSFVIGRDGRLSGPEFAQALAEGIQAAGLDVIDLGMVATPMVYFGAVQLGTNCGVMVTGSHNPPDYNGLKMVVAGNAIYGDAIQALYQRIVDDRFESGSGAYSTHDISGEYFDRIVGDVKIAAPIKIAIDCGNGVAGAFATRLYEKMGCEVTELFCEVDGNFPNHHPDPAHLENLEDLMHELATGDAEVGLAFDGDGDRLGVVTKDGQVIFPDRQLMLFAADVLSRNPGGEIVYDVKCTRNIAPWVKEHGGTAIMWKTGHSLIKAKLKETGAPLGGEMSGHIFFKDRWFGFDDGMYAGARMLEILTKAKAAGQQITDVLNGLPNAISTPELQWKLAEGENFKLIDRLQKEAKFDGADSVSMIDGLRVEYPDGFGLARSSNTTPVIVIRFEADTDDGLARIQKDFRRVLTAVKPDASLPF
;
A
#
# COMPACT_ATOMS: atom_id res chain seq x y z
N MET A 1 55.80 -24.78 32.19
CA MET A 1 56.46 -25.98 31.74
C MET A 1 56.24 -26.01 30.25
N ILE A 2 57.00 -25.30 29.45
CA ILE A 2 58.35 -25.52 28.89
C ILE A 2 58.32 -26.65 27.84
N LEU A 3 58.78 -26.21 26.65
CA LEU A 3 59.51 -26.88 25.55
C LEU A 3 58.61 -27.59 24.49
N SER A 4 58.99 -27.61 23.22
CA SER A 4 59.96 -26.95 22.32
C SER A 4 59.76 -27.38 20.88
N ARG A 5 60.05 -26.50 19.96
CA ARG A 5 60.69 -26.57 18.63
C ARG A 5 61.11 -27.93 18.06
N GLU A 6 60.90 -28.09 16.74
CA GLU A 6 61.97 -28.30 15.70
C GLU A 6 61.33 -28.44 14.31
N ARG A 7 61.67 -27.65 13.42
CA ARG A 7 62.43 -27.54 12.15
C ARG A 7 62.66 -28.84 11.37
N LEU A 8 62.32 -28.78 10.10
CA LEU A 8 63.24 -29.34 9.05
C LEU A 8 63.04 -28.55 7.73
N ARG A 9 64.24 -28.18 7.19
CA ARG A 9 64.46 -27.47 5.92
C ARG A 9 64.54 -28.46 4.75
N GLY A 10 64.23 -28.04 3.54
CA GLY A 10 64.61 -28.69 2.29
C GLY A 10 64.45 -27.72 1.12
N ALA A 11 65.62 -27.23 0.70
CA ALA A 11 65.77 -26.32 -0.44
C ALA A 11 65.90 -27.11 -1.74
N TRP A 12 65.30 -26.58 -2.84
CA TRP A 12 65.87 -26.75 -4.18
C TRP A 12 65.65 -25.48 -5.00
N ALA A 13 66.79 -25.01 -5.57
CA ALA A 13 66.90 -23.82 -6.43
C ALA A 13 66.90 -24.23 -7.91
N GLY A 14 66.34 -23.38 -8.75
CA GLY A 14 66.49 -23.44 -10.22
C GLY A 14 65.88 -22.16 -10.87
N PRO A 15 66.31 -21.69 -12.01
CA PRO A 15 66.76 -20.32 -12.20
C PRO A 15 65.65 -19.33 -12.66
N VAL A 16 65.89 -18.08 -12.31
CA VAL A 16 65.16 -16.86 -12.62
C VAL A 16 65.19 -16.56 -14.12
N ALA A 17 64.00 -16.40 -14.73
CA ALA A 17 63.87 -15.67 -15.99
C ALA A 17 63.15 -14.34 -15.67
N LEU A 18 63.91 -13.24 -15.88
CA LEU A 18 63.41 -11.88 -15.82
C LEU A 18 62.43 -11.67 -17.02
N LEU A 19 61.15 -11.49 -16.73
CA LEU A 19 60.20 -10.93 -17.69
C LEU A 19 59.76 -9.55 -17.19
N ASP A 20 59.98 -8.60 -18.06
CA ASP A 20 59.79 -7.17 -18.01
C ASP A 20 58.32 -6.84 -17.57
N CYS A 21 58.15 -6.25 -16.39
CA CYS A 21 56.87 -5.75 -15.90
C CYS A 21 56.58 -4.39 -16.53
N GLY A 22 56.07 -4.39 -17.75
CA GLY A 22 55.38 -3.24 -18.29
C GLY A 22 54.21 -2.83 -17.39
N ARG A 23 54.28 -1.64 -16.81
CA ARG A 23 53.23 -1.00 -16.02
C ARG A 23 51.97 -0.89 -16.86
N ILE A 24 50.96 -1.74 -16.59
CA ILE A 24 49.60 -1.53 -17.00
C ILE A 24 48.95 -0.70 -15.90
N LEU A 25 48.90 0.61 -16.09
CA LEU A 25 47.98 1.47 -15.36
C LEU A 25 46.51 1.06 -15.69
N PRO A 26 45.62 0.89 -14.71
CA PRO A 26 44.23 0.69 -15.04
C PRO A 26 43.73 1.95 -15.75
N LYS A 27 43.21 1.78 -16.98
CA LYS A 27 42.45 2.83 -17.64
C LYS A 27 41.28 3.16 -16.73
N ALA A 28 41.21 4.42 -16.28
CA ALA A 28 40.03 5.01 -15.74
C ALA A 28 38.90 4.79 -16.78
N VAL A 29 37.88 4.05 -16.38
CA VAL A 29 36.64 3.98 -17.13
C VAL A 29 35.96 5.32 -16.93
N ASP A 30 36.25 6.27 -17.84
CA ASP A 30 35.43 7.46 -18.00
C ASP A 30 34.02 7.01 -18.40
N GLY A 31 33.21 6.71 -17.40
CA GLY A 31 31.76 6.58 -17.53
C GLY A 31 31.13 7.96 -17.75
N LEU A 32 31.44 8.62 -18.83
CA LEU A 32 30.61 9.68 -19.39
C LEU A 32 29.27 9.03 -19.76
N LEU A 33 28.34 9.01 -18.82
CA LEU A 33 26.93 8.73 -19.07
C LEU A 33 26.49 9.63 -20.22
N ASN A 34 26.19 9.00 -21.31
CA ASN A 34 25.87 9.60 -22.60
C ASN A 34 24.59 10.43 -22.44
N THR A 35 24.69 11.74 -22.30
CA THR A 35 23.58 12.69 -22.18
C THR A 35 22.64 12.66 -23.41
N HIS A 36 22.97 11.87 -24.44
CA HIS A 36 22.15 11.67 -25.63
C HIS A 36 21.15 10.50 -25.54
N GLN A 37 21.24 9.62 -24.54
CA GLN A 37 20.31 8.47 -24.45
C GLN A 37 18.89 8.84 -24.01
N VAL A 38 18.70 9.93 -23.27
CA VAL A 38 17.36 10.33 -22.78
C VAL A 38 16.49 10.95 -23.92
N ARG A 39 17.11 11.50 -24.95
CA ARG A 39 16.37 12.13 -26.08
C ARG A 39 15.50 11.17 -26.92
N ASN A 40 15.63 9.86 -26.78
CA ASN A 40 14.87 8.84 -27.49
C ASN A 40 14.06 7.91 -26.56
N LEU A 41 13.96 8.21 -25.26
CA LEU A 41 13.16 7.40 -24.36
C LEU A 41 11.68 7.66 -24.63
N MET A 42 11.02 6.74 -25.30
CA MET A 42 9.55 6.79 -25.45
C MET A 42 8.93 6.36 -24.13
N ILE A 43 8.45 7.32 -23.35
CA ILE A 43 7.75 7.05 -22.08
C ILE A 43 6.26 7.06 -22.34
N ASP A 44 5.61 5.96 -22.00
CA ASP A 44 4.16 5.85 -22.05
C ASP A 44 3.55 6.66 -20.90
N SER A 45 2.81 7.72 -21.23
CA SER A 45 2.14 8.57 -20.23
C SER A 45 1.14 7.81 -19.39
N SER A 46 0.62 6.69 -19.88
CA SER A 46 -0.40 5.88 -19.20
C SER A 46 0.09 5.25 -17.90
N ILE A 47 1.41 5.13 -17.68
CA ILE A 47 1.97 4.61 -16.41
C ILE A 47 1.90 5.63 -15.27
N PHE A 48 1.76 6.93 -15.55
CA PHE A 48 1.65 8.01 -14.56
C PHE A 48 0.19 8.12 -14.10
N LYS A 49 -0.19 7.21 -13.19
CA LYS A 49 -1.56 7.11 -12.66
C LYS A 49 -1.86 8.23 -11.67
N ALA A 50 -3.09 8.26 -11.14
CA ALA A 50 -3.53 9.30 -10.21
C ALA A 50 -2.77 9.29 -8.86
N TYR A 51 -2.27 8.13 -8.40
CA TYR A 51 -1.70 7.97 -7.06
C TYR A 51 -0.27 7.43 -7.03
N ASP A 52 0.18 6.81 -8.10
CA ASP A 52 1.47 6.16 -8.23
C ASP A 52 1.91 6.08 -9.71
N ILE A 53 3.08 5.53 -9.94
CA ILE A 53 3.50 5.09 -11.28
C ILE A 53 3.33 3.58 -11.33
N ARG A 54 2.69 3.06 -12.39
CA ARG A 54 2.42 1.64 -12.54
C ARG A 54 2.41 1.21 -14.00
N GLY A 55 3.15 0.14 -14.33
CA GLY A 55 3.26 -0.35 -15.69
C GLY A 55 3.62 -1.82 -15.78
N ILE A 56 3.56 -2.36 -17.00
CA ILE A 56 3.94 -3.74 -17.31
C ILE A 56 5.44 -3.80 -17.55
N VAL A 57 6.10 -4.68 -16.80
CA VAL A 57 7.56 -4.88 -16.82
C VAL A 57 8.04 -5.26 -18.24
N GLY A 58 9.08 -4.58 -18.70
CA GLY A 58 9.66 -4.79 -20.02
C GLY A 58 8.82 -4.27 -21.19
N LYS A 59 7.62 -3.70 -20.94
CA LYS A 59 6.76 -3.09 -21.96
C LYS A 59 6.63 -1.58 -21.75
N THR A 60 5.85 -1.18 -20.75
CA THR A 60 5.61 0.23 -20.42
C THR A 60 6.50 0.71 -19.27
N LEU A 61 6.98 -0.19 -18.41
CA LEU A 61 7.90 0.10 -17.32
C LEU A 61 9.20 -0.70 -17.51
N THR A 62 10.30 0.02 -17.77
CA THR A 62 11.63 -0.52 -17.96
C THR A 62 12.63 0.12 -16.99
N ALA A 63 13.82 -0.46 -16.83
CA ALA A 63 14.87 0.11 -15.99
C ALA A 63 15.23 1.55 -16.41
N ASP A 64 15.24 1.87 -17.69
CA ASP A 64 15.51 3.22 -18.17
C ASP A 64 14.40 4.22 -17.82
N VAL A 65 13.14 3.78 -17.87
CA VAL A 65 11.99 4.58 -17.41
C VAL A 65 12.09 4.82 -15.89
N VAL A 66 12.38 3.78 -15.11
CA VAL A 66 12.55 3.89 -13.64
C VAL A 66 13.71 4.82 -13.30
N ARG A 67 14.84 4.74 -14.00
CA ARG A 67 15.98 5.66 -13.83
C ARG A 67 15.60 7.11 -14.13
N ALA A 68 14.84 7.35 -15.19
CA ALA A 68 14.36 8.70 -15.54
C ALA A 68 13.38 9.24 -14.48
N VAL A 69 12.48 8.40 -13.97
CA VAL A 69 11.59 8.76 -12.86
C VAL A 69 12.38 9.05 -11.58
N GLY A 70 13.39 8.22 -11.25
CA GLY A 70 14.28 8.45 -10.12
C GLY A 70 14.97 9.81 -10.21
N ARG A 71 15.47 10.17 -11.40
CA ARG A 71 16.09 11.48 -11.63
C ARG A 71 15.08 12.63 -11.54
N ALA A 72 13.86 12.43 -12.03
CA ALA A 72 12.80 13.44 -11.97
C ALA A 72 12.34 13.72 -10.53
N VAL A 73 12.05 12.68 -9.76
CA VAL A 73 11.59 12.84 -8.38
C VAL A 73 12.68 13.42 -7.48
N ALA A 74 13.95 13.02 -7.70
CA ALA A 74 15.07 13.59 -6.99
C ALA A 74 15.31 15.07 -7.36
N SER A 75 15.08 15.44 -8.61
CA SER A 75 15.16 16.85 -9.05
C SER A 75 14.10 17.71 -8.33
N GLU A 76 12.85 17.22 -8.21
CA GLU A 76 11.80 17.91 -7.43
C GLU A 76 12.18 18.02 -5.95
N ALA A 77 12.66 16.93 -5.35
CA ALA A 77 13.08 16.91 -3.96
C ALA A 77 14.23 17.90 -3.70
N LYS A 78 15.21 17.97 -4.61
CA LYS A 78 16.34 18.90 -4.50
C LYS A 78 15.90 20.37 -4.52
N LEU A 79 14.93 20.73 -5.37
CA LEU A 79 14.34 22.05 -5.41
C LEU A 79 13.60 22.40 -4.10
N LEU A 80 13.11 21.40 -3.38
CA LEU A 80 12.53 21.52 -2.04
C LEU A 80 13.56 21.45 -0.91
N GLY A 81 14.87 21.46 -1.23
CA GLY A 81 15.95 21.45 -0.26
C GLY A 81 16.24 20.08 0.38
N GLN A 82 15.68 19.00 -0.16
CA GLN A 82 15.94 17.65 0.32
C GLN A 82 17.33 17.18 -0.14
N LYS A 83 17.94 16.24 0.60
CA LYS A 83 19.34 15.78 0.37
C LYS A 83 19.46 14.30 0.11
N SER A 84 18.49 13.51 0.54
CA SER A 84 18.56 12.05 0.48
C SER A 84 17.19 11.41 0.32
N PHE A 85 17.18 10.18 -0.17
CA PHE A 85 16.01 9.31 -0.28
C PHE A 85 16.26 7.99 0.43
N VAL A 86 15.23 7.48 1.06
CA VAL A 86 15.10 6.06 1.38
C VAL A 86 14.46 5.36 0.19
N ILE A 87 14.99 4.22 -0.24
CA ILE A 87 14.34 3.36 -1.22
C ILE A 87 14.14 1.96 -0.67
N GLY A 88 13.17 1.24 -1.22
CA GLY A 88 12.93 -0.16 -0.91
C GLY A 88 12.18 -0.83 -2.05
N ARG A 89 12.06 -2.16 -2.00
CA ARG A 89 11.34 -2.94 -3.00
C ARG A 89 10.57 -4.08 -2.36
N ASP A 90 9.47 -4.50 -3.00
CA ASP A 90 8.75 -5.74 -2.64
C ASP A 90 9.46 -7.00 -3.15
N GLY A 91 8.78 -8.15 -3.08
CA GLY A 91 9.30 -9.45 -3.49
C GLY A 91 9.29 -9.73 -5.00
N ARG A 92 8.83 -8.82 -5.84
CA ARG A 92 8.71 -9.02 -7.29
C ARG A 92 10.05 -9.23 -7.96
N LEU A 93 10.09 -10.11 -8.97
CA LEU A 93 11.32 -10.50 -9.66
C LEU A 93 12.05 -9.33 -10.34
N SER A 94 11.32 -8.32 -10.82
CA SER A 94 11.89 -7.10 -11.40
C SER A 94 12.38 -6.09 -10.35
N GLY A 95 12.09 -6.32 -9.07
CA GLY A 95 12.41 -5.40 -7.97
C GLY A 95 13.89 -5.02 -7.89
N PRO A 96 14.85 -5.96 -7.90
CA PRO A 96 16.27 -5.64 -7.79
C PRO A 96 16.79 -4.74 -8.93
N GLU A 97 16.43 -5.03 -10.18
CA GLU A 97 16.82 -4.21 -11.34
C GLU A 97 16.24 -2.80 -11.25
N PHE A 98 14.96 -2.69 -10.87
CA PHE A 98 14.28 -1.40 -10.77
C PHE A 98 14.77 -0.57 -9.58
N ALA A 99 15.08 -1.18 -8.43
CA ALA A 99 15.66 -0.47 -7.29
C ALA A 99 17.06 0.10 -7.63
N GLN A 100 17.87 -0.68 -8.35
CA GLN A 100 19.19 -0.23 -8.84
C GLN A 100 19.03 0.97 -9.80
N ALA A 101 18.15 0.86 -10.81
CA ALA A 101 17.91 1.93 -11.77
C ALA A 101 17.37 3.20 -11.11
N LEU A 102 16.47 3.05 -10.11
CA LEU A 102 15.94 4.15 -9.30
C LEU A 102 17.07 4.86 -8.55
N ALA A 103 17.92 4.09 -7.86
CA ALA A 103 19.06 4.62 -7.12
C ALA A 103 20.00 5.42 -8.02
N GLU A 104 20.36 4.88 -9.19
CA GLU A 104 21.20 5.56 -10.19
C GLU A 104 20.59 6.89 -10.63
N GLY A 105 19.28 6.92 -10.86
CA GLY A 105 18.55 8.14 -11.22
C GLY A 105 18.60 9.21 -10.13
N ILE A 106 18.35 8.81 -8.87
CA ILE A 106 18.39 9.70 -7.71
C ILE A 106 19.82 10.26 -7.51
N GLN A 107 20.83 9.41 -7.56
CA GLN A 107 22.23 9.82 -7.42
C GLN A 107 22.67 10.77 -8.53
N ALA A 108 22.22 10.55 -9.77
CA ALA A 108 22.51 11.42 -10.91
C ALA A 108 21.92 12.84 -10.79
N ALA A 109 20.87 13.01 -9.98
CA ALA A 109 20.35 14.34 -9.61
C ALA A 109 21.15 14.97 -8.46
N GLY A 110 22.02 14.22 -7.78
CA GLY A 110 22.89 14.68 -6.71
C GLY A 110 22.33 14.51 -5.30
N LEU A 111 21.39 13.58 -5.09
CA LEU A 111 20.86 13.21 -3.77
C LEU A 111 21.39 11.83 -3.36
N ASP A 112 21.61 11.67 -2.05
CA ASP A 112 22.04 10.40 -1.48
C ASP A 112 20.91 9.37 -1.43
N VAL A 113 21.24 8.10 -1.51
CA VAL A 113 20.32 6.97 -1.44
C VAL A 113 20.66 6.09 -0.24
N ILE A 114 19.64 5.78 0.55
CA ILE A 114 19.68 4.76 1.60
C ILE A 114 18.73 3.63 1.16
N ASP A 115 19.30 2.53 0.71
CA ASP A 115 18.53 1.36 0.23
C ASP A 115 18.25 0.41 1.40
N LEU A 116 16.96 0.19 1.67
CA LEU A 116 16.47 -0.75 2.69
C LEU A 116 16.40 -2.19 2.18
N GLY A 117 16.65 -2.42 0.88
CA GLY A 117 16.52 -3.73 0.26
C GLY A 117 15.07 -4.17 0.06
N MET A 118 14.80 -5.45 0.34
CA MET A 118 13.45 -6.01 0.26
C MET A 118 12.71 -5.74 1.57
N VAL A 119 11.69 -4.89 1.50
CA VAL A 119 10.88 -4.44 2.65
C VAL A 119 9.42 -4.24 2.24
N ALA A 120 8.51 -4.18 3.21
CA ALA A 120 7.13 -3.76 2.97
C ALA A 120 7.02 -2.25 2.72
N THR A 121 6.01 -1.82 1.98
CA THR A 121 5.76 -0.38 1.68
C THR A 121 5.76 0.51 2.93
N PRO A 122 5.07 0.17 4.03
CA PRO A 122 5.10 0.99 5.24
C PRO A 122 6.50 1.14 5.86
N MET A 123 7.40 0.17 5.65
CA MET A 123 8.76 0.25 6.17
C MET A 123 9.60 1.32 5.42
N VAL A 124 9.30 1.60 4.14
CA VAL A 124 9.89 2.73 3.40
C VAL A 124 9.39 4.06 3.96
N TYR A 125 8.09 4.17 4.25
CA TYR A 125 7.54 5.39 4.87
C TYR A 125 8.09 5.60 6.28
N PHE A 126 8.17 4.54 7.08
CA PHE A 126 8.80 4.55 8.39
C PHE A 126 10.27 4.98 8.31
N GLY A 127 11.04 4.38 7.39
CA GLY A 127 12.44 4.70 7.17
C GLY A 127 12.65 6.16 6.76
N ALA A 128 11.79 6.73 5.91
CA ALA A 128 11.86 8.13 5.52
C ALA A 128 11.71 9.09 6.71
N VAL A 129 10.88 8.73 7.70
CA VAL A 129 10.72 9.49 8.95
C VAL A 129 11.88 9.20 9.91
N GLN A 130 12.17 7.92 10.16
CA GLN A 130 13.13 7.46 11.17
C GLN A 130 14.56 7.92 10.85
N LEU A 131 14.97 7.86 9.58
CA LEU A 131 16.29 8.28 9.11
C LEU A 131 16.36 9.78 8.73
N GLY A 132 15.24 10.51 8.89
CA GLY A 132 15.17 11.96 8.68
C GLY A 132 15.30 12.41 7.22
N THR A 133 15.14 11.51 6.25
CA THR A 133 15.21 11.89 4.82
C THR A 133 13.96 12.62 4.35
N ASN A 134 12.80 12.36 4.98
CA ASN A 134 11.48 12.83 4.58
C ASN A 134 11.12 12.52 3.11
N CYS A 135 11.94 11.74 2.44
CA CYS A 135 11.77 11.31 1.06
C CYS A 135 11.93 9.79 0.98
N GLY A 136 11.02 9.14 0.28
CA GLY A 136 11.06 7.70 0.10
C GLY A 136 10.42 7.26 -1.22
N VAL A 137 10.96 6.21 -1.82
CA VAL A 137 10.35 5.56 -2.99
C VAL A 137 10.33 4.05 -2.77
N MET A 138 9.13 3.49 -2.85
CA MET A 138 8.91 2.06 -2.85
C MET A 138 8.73 1.54 -4.28
N VAL A 139 9.53 0.54 -4.66
CA VAL A 139 9.39 -0.20 -5.92
C VAL A 139 8.44 -1.37 -5.67
N THR A 140 7.20 -1.24 -6.15
CA THR A 140 6.15 -2.22 -5.91
C THR A 140 5.06 -2.21 -6.97
N GLY A 141 4.50 -3.37 -7.26
CA GLY A 141 3.26 -3.51 -8.00
C GLY A 141 2.03 -3.70 -7.08
N SER A 142 2.20 -3.64 -5.74
CA SER A 142 1.17 -3.91 -4.73
C SER A 142 0.46 -5.24 -5.03
N HIS A 143 -0.86 -5.23 -5.16
CA HIS A 143 -1.69 -6.38 -5.50
C HIS A 143 -1.84 -6.64 -7.01
N ASN A 144 -1.09 -5.97 -7.90
CA ASN A 144 -1.17 -6.25 -9.34
C ASN A 144 -0.55 -7.61 -9.70
N PRO A 145 -0.88 -8.19 -10.87
CA PRO A 145 -0.26 -9.41 -11.37
C PRO A 145 1.28 -9.38 -11.37
N PRO A 146 1.97 -10.55 -11.43
CA PRO A 146 3.43 -10.65 -11.33
C PRO A 146 4.21 -9.84 -12.38
N ASP A 147 3.63 -9.63 -13.56
CA ASP A 147 4.22 -8.89 -14.67
C ASP A 147 4.08 -7.36 -14.54
N TYR A 148 3.47 -6.85 -13.46
CA TYR A 148 3.40 -5.44 -13.14
C TYR A 148 4.46 -5.05 -12.11
N ASN A 149 4.88 -3.77 -12.16
CA ASN A 149 5.62 -3.11 -11.10
C ASN A 149 5.29 -1.61 -11.12
N GLY A 150 5.82 -0.84 -10.16
CA GLY A 150 5.53 0.59 -10.05
C GLY A 150 6.35 1.29 -8.98
N LEU A 151 5.99 2.54 -8.71
CA LEU A 151 6.68 3.41 -7.75
C LEU A 151 5.66 4.17 -6.91
N LYS A 152 5.66 3.93 -5.59
CA LYS A 152 4.96 4.76 -4.60
C LYS A 152 5.96 5.74 -4.01
N MET A 153 5.63 7.04 -3.98
CA MET A 153 6.61 8.10 -3.70
C MET A 153 6.15 9.04 -2.60
N VAL A 154 7.09 9.41 -1.72
CA VAL A 154 6.95 10.48 -0.73
C VAL A 154 8.10 11.46 -0.92
N VAL A 155 7.80 12.74 -0.99
CA VAL A 155 8.79 13.83 -1.10
C VAL A 155 8.48 14.90 -0.07
N ALA A 156 9.48 15.30 0.70
CA ALA A 156 9.35 16.27 1.78
C ALA A 156 8.18 15.96 2.75
N GLY A 157 7.99 14.66 3.07
CA GLY A 157 6.93 14.16 3.95
C GLY A 157 5.51 14.23 3.36
N ASN A 158 5.37 14.36 2.03
CA ASN A 158 4.08 14.36 1.34
C ASN A 158 4.05 13.24 0.30
N ALA A 159 2.95 12.48 0.26
CA ALA A 159 2.71 11.55 -0.82
C ALA A 159 2.58 12.30 -2.16
N ILE A 160 3.18 11.77 -3.22
CA ILE A 160 3.10 12.34 -4.57
C ILE A 160 1.90 11.72 -5.28
N TYR A 161 1.00 12.58 -5.78
CA TYR A 161 -0.21 12.16 -6.51
C TYR A 161 -0.72 13.26 -7.45
N GLY A 162 -1.67 12.92 -8.33
CA GLY A 162 -2.36 13.87 -9.21
C GLY A 162 -1.40 14.68 -10.06
N ASP A 163 -1.54 16.01 -10.00
CA ASP A 163 -0.73 16.95 -10.80
C ASP A 163 0.77 16.84 -10.52
N ALA A 164 1.17 16.44 -9.31
CA ALA A 164 2.58 16.23 -8.98
C ALA A 164 3.16 15.03 -9.74
N ILE A 165 2.40 13.95 -9.95
CA ILE A 165 2.82 12.83 -10.82
C ILE A 165 2.92 13.28 -12.28
N GLN A 166 1.96 14.07 -12.77
CA GLN A 166 2.00 14.61 -14.13
C GLN A 166 3.16 15.60 -14.33
N ALA A 167 3.53 16.36 -13.30
CA ALA A 167 4.70 17.22 -13.32
C ALA A 167 6.02 16.42 -13.45
N LEU A 168 6.11 15.23 -12.83
CA LEU A 168 7.25 14.32 -13.05
C LEU A 168 7.33 13.85 -14.49
N TYR A 169 6.20 13.41 -15.09
CA TYR A 169 6.13 13.05 -16.51
C TYR A 169 6.62 14.19 -17.40
N GLN A 170 6.08 15.40 -17.20
CA GLN A 170 6.47 16.56 -18.01
C GLN A 170 7.95 16.93 -17.81
N ARG A 171 8.50 16.79 -16.60
CA ARG A 171 9.93 17.01 -16.34
C ARG A 171 10.80 16.07 -17.14
N ILE A 172 10.38 14.81 -17.29
CA ILE A 172 11.12 13.81 -18.08
C ILE A 172 11.04 14.13 -19.57
N VAL A 173 9.85 14.44 -20.06
CA VAL A 173 9.64 14.82 -21.49
C VAL A 173 10.46 16.04 -21.88
N ASP A 174 10.54 17.03 -21.01
CA ASP A 174 11.27 18.28 -21.24
C ASP A 174 12.79 18.16 -20.94
N ASP A 175 13.29 16.99 -20.52
CA ASP A 175 14.68 16.75 -20.09
C ASP A 175 15.16 17.79 -19.03
N ARG A 176 14.25 18.19 -18.13
CA ARG A 176 14.52 19.20 -17.08
C ARG A 176 14.99 18.54 -15.80
N PHE A 177 16.22 18.06 -15.78
CA PHE A 177 16.77 17.38 -14.63
C PHE A 177 17.84 18.20 -13.90
N GLU A 178 17.86 18.06 -12.58
CA GLU A 178 19.02 18.42 -11.79
C GLU A 178 20.16 17.44 -12.05
N SER A 179 21.39 17.87 -11.73
CA SER A 179 22.58 17.06 -11.89
C SER A 179 23.46 17.10 -10.65
N GLY A 180 24.17 16.01 -10.42
CA GLY A 180 25.09 15.89 -9.29
C GLY A 180 25.61 14.47 -9.14
N SER A 181 26.10 14.16 -7.95
CA SER A 181 26.57 12.83 -7.58
C SER A 181 26.20 12.60 -6.12
N GLY A 182 25.23 11.71 -5.87
CA GLY A 182 24.82 11.28 -4.54
C GLY A 182 25.59 10.02 -4.10
N ALA A 183 25.70 9.82 -2.80
CA ALA A 183 26.21 8.60 -2.21
C ALA A 183 25.14 7.48 -2.22
N TYR A 184 25.59 6.22 -2.11
CA TYR A 184 24.71 5.07 -1.93
C TYR A 184 25.12 4.33 -0.66
N SER A 185 24.16 3.97 0.14
CA SER A 185 24.32 3.16 1.35
C SER A 185 23.15 2.20 1.52
N THR A 186 23.33 1.19 2.36
CA THR A 186 22.27 0.25 2.72
C THR A 186 21.96 0.36 4.21
N HIS A 187 20.71 0.07 4.61
CA HIS A 187 20.29 0.05 6.01
C HIS A 187 19.20 -0.99 6.25
N ASP A 188 19.36 -1.84 7.27
CA ASP A 188 18.31 -2.74 7.73
C ASP A 188 17.43 -2.03 8.76
N ILE A 189 16.25 -1.60 8.34
CA ILE A 189 15.28 -0.87 9.16
C ILE A 189 14.38 -1.81 10.00
N SER A 190 14.43 -3.13 9.78
CA SER A 190 13.46 -4.08 10.33
C SER A 190 13.45 -4.10 11.86
N GLY A 191 14.60 -4.07 12.48
CA GLY A 191 14.74 -4.02 13.94
C GLY A 191 14.08 -2.79 14.56
N GLU A 192 14.36 -1.61 14.00
CA GLU A 192 13.80 -0.33 14.46
C GLU A 192 12.28 -0.28 14.27
N TYR A 193 11.78 -0.80 13.14
CA TYR A 193 10.35 -0.88 12.86
C TYR A 193 9.64 -1.80 13.88
N PHE A 194 10.18 -2.99 14.14
CA PHE A 194 9.62 -3.90 15.13
C PHE A 194 9.65 -3.32 16.54
N ASP A 195 10.77 -2.74 16.96
CA ASP A 195 10.92 -2.15 18.27
C ASP A 195 9.94 -0.99 18.49
N ARG A 196 9.69 -0.19 17.43
CA ARG A 196 8.71 0.89 17.49
C ARG A 196 7.28 0.38 17.67
N ILE A 197 6.89 -0.71 16.98
CA ILE A 197 5.55 -1.32 17.11
C ILE A 197 5.40 -2.00 18.47
N VAL A 198 6.34 -2.86 18.86
CA VAL A 198 6.31 -3.59 20.15
C VAL A 198 6.36 -2.64 21.35
N GLY A 199 7.06 -1.51 21.19
CA GLY A 199 7.08 -0.44 22.20
C GLY A 199 5.73 0.25 22.38
N ASP A 200 4.95 0.32 21.32
CA ASP A 200 3.66 1.02 21.27
C ASP A 200 2.47 0.13 21.63
N VAL A 201 2.38 -1.05 21.02
CA VAL A 201 1.23 -1.96 21.10
C VAL A 201 1.42 -3.00 22.20
N LYS A 202 0.34 -3.31 22.96
CA LYS A 202 0.37 -4.28 24.06
C LYS A 202 -0.62 -5.41 23.85
N ILE A 203 -0.12 -6.64 23.91
CA ILE A 203 -0.94 -7.85 23.91
C ILE A 203 -1.35 -8.15 25.37
N ALA A 204 -2.63 -8.00 25.66
CA ALA A 204 -3.16 -8.09 27.02
C ALA A 204 -3.49 -9.52 27.48
N ALA A 205 -3.65 -10.45 26.56
CA ALA A 205 -3.90 -11.87 26.80
C ALA A 205 -3.22 -12.73 25.74
N PRO A 206 -2.80 -13.98 26.04
CA PRO A 206 -2.28 -14.89 25.01
C PRO A 206 -3.28 -15.06 23.86
N ILE A 207 -2.76 -15.07 22.64
CA ILE A 207 -3.58 -15.19 21.44
C ILE A 207 -2.84 -16.03 20.40
N LYS A 208 -3.60 -16.91 19.71
CA LYS A 208 -3.17 -17.66 18.54
C LYS A 208 -3.75 -17.03 17.28
N ILE A 209 -2.91 -16.72 16.33
CA ILE A 209 -3.32 -16.09 15.07
C ILE A 209 -2.87 -16.92 13.87
N ALA A 210 -3.63 -16.88 12.80
CA ALA A 210 -3.16 -17.31 11.48
C ALA A 210 -2.85 -16.07 10.64
N ILE A 211 -1.73 -16.10 9.91
CA ILE A 211 -1.40 -15.02 8.99
C ILE A 211 -1.27 -15.57 7.57
N ASP A 212 -1.83 -14.85 6.61
CA ASP A 212 -1.72 -15.15 5.18
C ASP A 212 -1.07 -13.98 4.46
N CYS A 213 0.08 -14.22 3.85
CA CYS A 213 0.84 -13.21 3.12
C CYS A 213 0.76 -13.37 1.60
N GLY A 214 0.05 -14.39 1.08
CA GLY A 214 -0.10 -14.62 -0.37
C GLY A 214 1.22 -14.60 -1.14
N ASN A 215 2.32 -15.05 -0.53
CA ASN A 215 3.70 -14.94 -1.02
C ASN A 215 4.19 -13.48 -1.20
N GLY A 216 3.47 -12.49 -0.66
CA GLY A 216 3.86 -11.09 -0.64
C GLY A 216 4.99 -10.79 0.34
N VAL A 217 5.53 -9.57 0.27
CA VAL A 217 6.71 -9.19 1.05
C VAL A 217 6.46 -9.11 2.56
N ALA A 218 5.20 -8.98 3.00
CA ALA A 218 4.84 -9.03 4.42
C ALA A 218 5.29 -10.33 5.10
N GLY A 219 5.36 -11.45 4.36
CA GLY A 219 5.83 -12.76 4.87
C GLY A 219 7.24 -12.73 5.46
N ALA A 220 8.11 -11.88 4.97
CA ALA A 220 9.47 -11.72 5.52
C ALA A 220 9.49 -11.07 6.91
N PHE A 221 8.39 -10.42 7.35
CA PHE A 221 8.36 -9.56 8.53
C PHE A 221 7.25 -9.89 9.51
N ALA A 222 6.04 -10.22 9.04
CA ALA A 222 4.81 -10.30 9.85
C ALA A 222 4.94 -11.36 10.97
N THR A 223 5.37 -12.57 10.68
CA THR A 223 5.56 -13.63 11.70
C THR A 223 6.49 -13.16 12.80
N ARG A 224 7.68 -12.68 12.44
CA ARG A 224 8.69 -12.21 13.39
C ARG A 224 8.18 -11.05 14.25
N LEU A 225 7.39 -10.15 13.68
CA LEU A 225 6.77 -9.04 14.40
C LEU A 225 5.78 -9.55 15.44
N TYR A 226 4.81 -10.38 15.03
CA TYR A 226 3.76 -10.83 15.93
C TYR A 226 4.26 -11.81 16.99
N GLU A 227 5.22 -12.68 16.67
CA GLU A 227 5.92 -13.49 17.67
C GLU A 227 6.66 -12.62 18.70
N LYS A 228 7.36 -11.56 18.25
CA LYS A 228 8.01 -10.58 19.13
C LYS A 228 7.02 -9.83 20.01
N MET A 229 5.77 -9.66 19.59
CA MET A 229 4.67 -9.12 20.39
C MET A 229 4.13 -10.14 21.40
N GLY A 230 4.47 -11.44 21.27
CA GLY A 230 3.99 -12.52 22.17
C GLY A 230 2.79 -13.29 21.64
N CYS A 231 2.50 -13.22 20.34
CA CYS A 231 1.47 -14.04 19.69
C CYS A 231 2.04 -15.42 19.34
N GLU A 232 1.20 -16.45 19.30
CA GLU A 232 1.47 -17.74 18.66
C GLU A 232 0.95 -17.66 17.21
N VAL A 233 1.83 -17.88 16.22
CA VAL A 233 1.55 -17.60 14.81
C VAL A 233 1.54 -18.90 14.00
N THR A 234 0.47 -19.11 13.24
CA THR A 234 0.39 -20.09 12.14
C THR A 234 0.56 -19.34 10.81
N GLU A 235 1.52 -19.79 10.00
CA GLU A 235 1.88 -19.15 8.73
C GLU A 235 1.19 -19.80 7.54
N LEU A 236 0.61 -18.99 6.64
CA LEU A 236 0.18 -19.37 5.31
C LEU A 236 0.90 -18.48 4.29
N PHE A 237 1.58 -19.13 3.33
CA PHE A 237 2.22 -18.46 2.19
C PHE A 237 3.13 -17.28 2.56
N CYS A 238 3.87 -17.42 3.67
CA CYS A 238 4.80 -16.40 4.16
C CYS A 238 6.17 -16.44 3.47
N GLU A 239 6.51 -17.47 2.67
CA GLU A 239 7.68 -17.45 1.82
C GLU A 239 7.46 -16.45 0.67
N VAL A 240 8.36 -15.47 0.55
CA VAL A 240 8.23 -14.41 -0.47
C VAL A 240 8.56 -14.96 -1.86
N ASP A 241 7.58 -14.93 -2.76
CA ASP A 241 7.75 -15.32 -4.17
C ASP A 241 6.99 -14.35 -5.09
N GLY A 242 7.75 -13.61 -5.92
CA GLY A 242 7.18 -12.64 -6.86
C GLY A 242 6.32 -13.22 -7.99
N ASN A 243 6.17 -14.55 -8.06
CA ASN A 243 5.22 -15.23 -8.96
C ASN A 243 3.85 -15.44 -8.33
N PHE A 244 3.71 -15.30 -7.01
CA PHE A 244 2.48 -15.53 -6.24
C PHE A 244 1.82 -16.88 -6.55
N PRO A 245 2.49 -18.02 -6.29
CA PRO A 245 2.09 -19.32 -6.81
C PRO A 245 0.83 -19.92 -6.17
N ASN A 246 0.42 -19.45 -4.98
CA ASN A 246 -0.71 -20.01 -4.25
C ASN A 246 -2.02 -19.29 -4.59
N HIS A 247 -2.11 -18.01 -4.26
CA HIS A 247 -3.22 -17.15 -4.65
C HIS A 247 -2.73 -15.71 -4.87
N HIS A 248 -3.57 -14.89 -5.46
CA HIS A 248 -3.26 -13.48 -5.67
C HIS A 248 -3.24 -12.73 -4.32
N PRO A 249 -2.17 -11.96 -3.99
CA PRO A 249 -2.05 -11.29 -2.69
C PRO A 249 -2.92 -10.03 -2.61
N ASP A 250 -4.23 -10.22 -2.62
CA ASP A 250 -5.23 -9.15 -2.45
C ASP A 250 -6.35 -9.62 -1.52
N PRO A 251 -6.34 -9.22 -0.23
CA PRO A 251 -7.34 -9.63 0.75
C PRO A 251 -8.73 -8.99 0.56
N ALA A 252 -8.89 -8.12 -0.44
CA ALA A 252 -10.20 -7.57 -0.79
C ALA A 252 -11.10 -8.57 -1.54
N HIS A 253 -10.53 -9.67 -2.03
CA HIS A 253 -11.21 -10.72 -2.77
C HIS A 253 -11.38 -11.97 -1.92
N LEU A 254 -12.62 -12.45 -1.78
CA LEU A 254 -12.95 -13.59 -0.88
C LEU A 254 -12.25 -14.88 -1.29
N GLU A 255 -12.08 -15.12 -2.59
CA GLU A 255 -11.36 -16.26 -3.13
C GLU A 255 -9.91 -16.37 -2.65
N ASN A 256 -9.28 -15.24 -2.33
CA ASN A 256 -7.90 -15.19 -1.82
C ASN A 256 -7.83 -15.43 -0.29
N LEU A 257 -8.96 -15.59 0.38
CA LEU A 257 -9.05 -15.84 1.82
C LEU A 257 -9.51 -17.26 2.16
N GLU A 258 -9.77 -18.10 1.15
CA GLU A 258 -10.32 -19.45 1.35
C GLU A 258 -9.38 -20.34 2.19
N ASP A 259 -8.08 -20.29 1.93
CA ASP A 259 -7.08 -21.06 2.69
C ASP A 259 -7.00 -20.58 4.15
N LEU A 260 -7.04 -19.26 4.37
CA LEU A 260 -7.07 -18.68 5.70
C LEU A 260 -8.35 -19.07 6.47
N MET A 261 -9.52 -19.06 5.80
CA MET A 261 -10.78 -19.54 6.40
C MET A 261 -10.71 -21.01 6.73
N HIS A 262 -10.09 -21.82 5.88
CA HIS A 262 -9.91 -23.26 6.12
C HIS A 262 -9.02 -23.51 7.34
N GLU A 263 -7.88 -22.81 7.46
CA GLU A 263 -6.99 -22.88 8.62
C GLU A 263 -7.71 -22.49 9.91
N LEU A 264 -8.49 -21.41 9.88
CA LEU A 264 -9.28 -20.99 11.03
C LEU A 264 -10.34 -22.05 11.43
N ALA A 265 -10.98 -22.69 10.46
CA ALA A 265 -11.99 -23.71 10.73
C ALA A 265 -11.39 -25.01 11.32
N THR A 266 -10.18 -25.38 10.93
CA THR A 266 -9.57 -26.68 11.25
C THR A 266 -8.45 -26.61 12.30
N GLY A 267 -7.75 -25.49 12.38
CA GLY A 267 -6.65 -25.21 13.31
C GLY A 267 -7.13 -24.68 14.66
N ASP A 268 -6.25 -24.05 15.41
CA ASP A 268 -6.56 -23.50 16.73
C ASP A 268 -6.37 -21.96 16.84
N ALA A 269 -6.02 -21.31 15.73
CA ALA A 269 -5.98 -19.86 15.63
C ALA A 269 -7.35 -19.23 15.93
N GLU A 270 -7.36 -18.09 16.62
CA GLU A 270 -8.56 -17.39 17.10
C GLU A 270 -9.02 -16.29 16.13
N VAL A 271 -8.10 -15.81 15.30
CA VAL A 271 -8.34 -14.78 14.26
C VAL A 271 -7.30 -14.93 13.17
N GLY A 272 -7.70 -14.62 11.94
CA GLY A 272 -6.84 -14.58 10.76
C GLY A 272 -6.54 -13.17 10.32
N LEU A 273 -5.29 -12.91 9.94
CA LEU A 273 -4.83 -11.65 9.34
C LEU A 273 -4.25 -11.93 7.97
N ALA A 274 -4.69 -11.21 6.94
CA ALA A 274 -4.19 -11.34 5.59
C ALA A 274 -3.57 -10.02 5.11
N PHE A 275 -2.50 -10.11 4.31
CA PHE A 275 -1.76 -8.96 3.81
C PHE A 275 -1.72 -8.95 2.28
N ASP A 276 -1.71 -7.77 1.69
CA ASP A 276 -1.50 -7.66 0.25
C ASP A 276 -0.01 -7.75 -0.13
N GLY A 277 0.26 -7.72 -1.45
CA GLY A 277 1.58 -8.00 -2.00
C GLY A 277 2.71 -7.13 -1.48
N ASP A 278 2.44 -5.91 -1.05
CA ASP A 278 3.44 -4.99 -0.46
C ASP A 278 3.17 -4.61 1.00
N GLY A 279 2.18 -5.24 1.63
CA GLY A 279 1.96 -5.22 3.08
C GLY A 279 1.38 -3.93 3.64
N ASP A 280 0.74 -3.11 2.82
CA ASP A 280 0.11 -1.87 3.27
C ASP A 280 -1.41 -1.99 3.50
N ARG A 281 -2.00 -3.19 3.24
CA ARG A 281 -3.41 -3.50 3.50
C ARG A 281 -3.57 -4.66 4.47
N LEU A 282 -4.70 -4.65 5.20
CA LEU A 282 -5.09 -5.68 6.15
C LEU A 282 -6.45 -6.28 5.80
N GLY A 283 -6.50 -7.60 5.67
CA GLY A 283 -7.71 -8.42 5.74
C GLY A 283 -7.84 -9.07 7.11
N VAL A 284 -9.07 -9.24 7.60
CA VAL A 284 -9.36 -9.89 8.90
C VAL A 284 -10.44 -10.94 8.73
N VAL A 285 -10.19 -12.14 9.23
CA VAL A 285 -11.15 -13.26 9.21
C VAL A 285 -11.33 -13.78 10.64
N THR A 286 -12.58 -14.00 11.04
CA THR A 286 -12.92 -14.56 12.36
C THR A 286 -12.78 -16.07 12.39
N LYS A 287 -12.74 -16.64 13.59
CA LYS A 287 -12.66 -18.10 13.81
C LYS A 287 -13.79 -18.90 13.14
N ASP A 288 -14.97 -18.30 12.99
CA ASP A 288 -16.13 -18.88 12.34
C ASP A 288 -16.22 -18.56 10.82
N GLY A 289 -15.12 -18.04 10.24
CA GLY A 289 -14.97 -17.82 8.80
C GLY A 289 -15.64 -16.54 8.28
N GLN A 290 -16.06 -15.60 9.15
CA GLN A 290 -16.59 -14.32 8.70
C GLN A 290 -15.47 -13.36 8.33
N VAL A 291 -15.56 -12.77 7.15
CA VAL A 291 -14.66 -11.70 6.73
C VAL A 291 -15.12 -10.38 7.32
N ILE A 292 -14.26 -9.74 8.09
CA ILE A 292 -14.49 -8.38 8.60
C ILE A 292 -13.92 -7.40 7.59
N PHE A 293 -14.77 -6.86 6.74
CA PHE A 293 -14.36 -5.90 5.71
C PHE A 293 -13.71 -4.65 6.32
N PRO A 294 -12.80 -3.99 5.58
CA PRO A 294 -11.97 -2.89 6.11
C PRO A 294 -12.77 -1.72 6.70
N ASP A 295 -13.94 -1.42 6.18
CA ASP A 295 -14.82 -0.39 6.72
C ASP A 295 -15.40 -0.77 8.10
N ARG A 296 -15.64 -2.07 8.35
CA ARG A 296 -16.00 -2.58 9.69
C ARG A 296 -14.79 -2.62 10.62
N GLN A 297 -13.60 -2.98 10.10
CA GLN A 297 -12.35 -2.85 10.87
C GLN A 297 -12.14 -1.39 11.31
N LEU A 298 -12.37 -0.44 10.40
CA LEU A 298 -12.25 1.00 10.69
C LEU A 298 -13.20 1.43 11.82
N MET A 299 -14.40 0.86 11.91
CA MET A 299 -15.32 1.15 13.02
C MET A 299 -14.73 0.72 14.36
N LEU A 300 -14.14 -0.48 14.43
CA LEU A 300 -13.48 -0.98 15.65
C LEU A 300 -12.30 -0.09 16.05
N PHE A 301 -11.46 0.25 15.07
CA PHE A 301 -10.32 1.16 15.28
C PHE A 301 -10.78 2.57 15.71
N ALA A 302 -11.87 3.07 15.13
CA ALA A 302 -12.41 4.39 15.47
C ALA A 302 -12.87 4.44 16.93
N ALA A 303 -13.58 3.40 17.43
CA ALA A 303 -13.99 3.32 18.82
C ALA A 303 -12.78 3.34 19.77
N ASP A 304 -11.72 2.57 19.47
CA ASP A 304 -10.49 2.56 20.25
C ASP A 304 -9.75 3.92 20.20
N VAL A 305 -9.58 4.50 19.03
CA VAL A 305 -8.89 5.78 18.84
C VAL A 305 -9.63 6.93 19.51
N LEU A 306 -10.96 7.00 19.35
CA LEU A 306 -11.79 8.05 19.93
C LEU A 306 -11.85 7.98 21.46
N SER A 307 -11.66 6.80 22.05
CA SER A 307 -11.54 6.67 23.53
C SER A 307 -10.38 7.50 24.11
N ARG A 308 -9.36 7.77 23.32
CA ARG A 308 -8.17 8.58 23.67
C ARG A 308 -8.17 9.96 23.01
N ASN A 309 -8.95 10.15 21.94
CA ASN A 309 -9.04 11.38 21.17
C ASN A 309 -10.50 11.84 21.08
N PRO A 310 -11.16 12.21 22.20
CA PRO A 310 -12.56 12.62 22.18
C PRO A 310 -12.75 13.87 21.29
N GLY A 311 -13.79 13.84 20.46
CA GLY A 311 -14.04 14.86 19.44
C GLY A 311 -13.19 14.71 18.16
N GLY A 312 -12.33 13.69 18.08
CA GLY A 312 -11.46 13.44 16.92
C GLY A 312 -12.24 13.19 15.64
N GLU A 313 -11.60 13.52 14.51
CA GLU A 313 -12.13 13.28 13.18
C GLU A 313 -11.68 11.92 12.65
N ILE A 314 -12.57 11.15 12.02
CA ILE A 314 -12.29 9.88 11.37
C ILE A 314 -12.55 10.04 9.88
N VAL A 315 -11.51 9.89 9.06
CA VAL A 315 -11.60 10.02 7.60
C VAL A 315 -11.85 8.64 6.98
N TYR A 316 -12.83 8.54 6.06
CA TYR A 316 -13.12 7.30 5.36
C TYR A 316 -13.50 7.57 3.90
N ASP A 317 -13.28 6.58 3.02
CA ASP A 317 -13.55 6.76 1.59
C ASP A 317 -15.04 6.55 1.25
N VAL A 318 -15.44 7.07 0.09
CA VAL A 318 -16.84 7.02 -0.38
C VAL A 318 -17.39 5.60 -0.59
N LYS A 319 -16.55 4.57 -0.61
CA LYS A 319 -16.98 3.18 -0.78
C LYS A 319 -17.40 2.51 0.53
N CYS A 320 -16.98 3.07 1.66
CA CYS A 320 -17.23 2.51 2.99
C CYS A 320 -18.71 2.51 3.35
N THR A 321 -19.09 1.59 4.26
CA THR A 321 -20.44 1.44 4.81
C THR A 321 -20.97 2.74 5.40
N ARG A 322 -22.28 2.96 5.24
CA ARG A 322 -22.99 4.09 5.87
C ARG A 322 -22.99 4.03 7.40
N ASN A 323 -22.70 2.86 7.97
CA ASN A 323 -22.65 2.65 9.42
C ASN A 323 -21.51 3.40 10.12
N ILE A 324 -20.45 3.83 9.40
CA ILE A 324 -19.33 4.55 10.00
C ILE A 324 -19.75 5.87 10.63
N ALA A 325 -20.56 6.68 9.95
CA ALA A 325 -20.90 8.01 10.46
C ALA A 325 -21.68 7.98 11.78
N PRO A 326 -22.78 7.19 11.93
CA PRO A 326 -23.45 7.05 13.21
C PRO A 326 -22.57 6.42 14.28
N TRP A 327 -21.76 5.40 13.94
CA TRP A 327 -20.82 4.76 14.87
C TRP A 327 -19.80 5.72 15.44
N VAL A 328 -19.13 6.50 14.58
CA VAL A 328 -18.15 7.51 14.99
C VAL A 328 -18.80 8.56 15.89
N LYS A 329 -20.01 8.99 15.57
CA LYS A 329 -20.78 9.94 16.38
C LYS A 329 -21.12 9.37 17.76
N GLU A 330 -21.54 8.12 17.84
CA GLU A 330 -21.84 7.40 19.09
C GLU A 330 -20.61 7.34 20.00
N HIS A 331 -19.41 7.17 19.40
CA HIS A 331 -18.14 7.17 20.11
C HIS A 331 -17.53 8.56 20.34
N GLY A 332 -18.30 9.62 20.11
CA GLY A 332 -17.91 11.00 20.43
C GLY A 332 -16.96 11.65 19.44
N GLY A 333 -16.90 11.15 18.18
CA GLY A 333 -16.11 11.71 17.10
C GLY A 333 -16.93 12.36 15.98
N THR A 334 -16.23 12.80 14.94
CA THR A 334 -16.79 13.34 13.69
C THR A 334 -16.31 12.53 12.50
N ALA A 335 -17.23 12.02 11.69
CA ALA A 335 -16.91 11.25 10.50
C ALA A 335 -16.76 12.14 9.27
N ILE A 336 -15.68 12.00 8.53
CA ILE A 336 -15.38 12.76 7.30
C ILE A 336 -15.29 11.80 6.14
N MET A 337 -16.31 11.77 5.27
CA MET A 337 -16.28 11.04 4.02
C MET A 337 -15.38 11.77 3.02
N TRP A 338 -14.47 11.04 2.34
CA TRP A 338 -13.52 11.61 1.40
C TRP A 338 -13.39 10.77 0.13
N LYS A 339 -12.55 11.27 -0.81
CA LYS A 339 -12.24 10.57 -2.06
C LYS A 339 -11.43 9.31 -1.80
N THR A 340 -11.67 8.26 -2.59
CA THR A 340 -10.86 7.03 -2.60
C THR A 340 -9.45 7.32 -3.14
N GLY A 341 -8.44 6.80 -2.46
CA GLY A 341 -7.04 6.82 -2.87
C GLY A 341 -6.13 7.08 -1.67
N HIS A 342 -5.21 6.13 -1.40
CA HIS A 342 -4.34 6.16 -0.22
C HIS A 342 -3.59 7.49 -0.06
N SER A 343 -3.13 8.09 -1.16
CA SER A 343 -2.45 9.39 -1.14
C SER A 343 -3.38 10.54 -0.79
N LEU A 344 -4.67 10.46 -1.20
CA LEU A 344 -5.70 11.47 -0.91
C LEU A 344 -6.13 11.41 0.56
N ILE A 345 -6.24 10.20 1.12
CA ILE A 345 -6.54 10.01 2.55
C ILE A 345 -5.38 10.53 3.40
N LYS A 346 -4.11 10.18 3.06
CA LYS A 346 -2.92 10.73 3.76
C LYS A 346 -2.89 12.26 3.75
N ALA A 347 -3.20 12.88 2.60
CA ALA A 347 -3.28 14.34 2.49
C ALA A 347 -4.39 14.92 3.38
N LYS A 348 -5.57 14.26 3.41
CA LYS A 348 -6.71 14.69 4.23
C LYS A 348 -6.43 14.57 5.72
N LEU A 349 -5.78 13.47 6.17
CA LEU A 349 -5.34 13.33 7.56
C LEU A 349 -4.36 14.44 7.98
N LYS A 350 -3.47 14.84 7.06
CA LYS A 350 -2.54 15.94 7.32
C LYS A 350 -3.25 17.29 7.42
N GLU A 351 -4.21 17.54 6.52
CA GLU A 351 -5.02 18.77 6.46
C GLU A 351 -5.86 18.96 7.73
N THR A 352 -6.59 17.91 8.15
CA THR A 352 -7.54 17.97 9.25
C THR A 352 -6.91 17.72 10.61
N GLY A 353 -5.78 17.00 10.64
CA GLY A 353 -5.20 16.51 11.89
C GLY A 353 -5.85 15.23 12.40
N ALA A 354 -6.76 14.62 11.64
CA ALA A 354 -7.49 13.41 12.02
C ALA A 354 -6.56 12.29 12.53
N PRO A 355 -6.88 11.66 13.67
CA PRO A 355 -6.04 10.62 14.27
C PRO A 355 -6.12 9.26 13.53
N LEU A 356 -7.14 9.05 12.69
CA LEU A 356 -7.39 7.80 11.99
C LEU A 356 -8.07 8.06 10.65
N GLY A 357 -7.71 7.26 9.65
CA GLY A 357 -8.44 7.14 8.41
C GLY A 357 -8.43 5.70 7.89
N GLY A 358 -9.32 5.41 6.93
CA GLY A 358 -9.37 4.10 6.32
C GLY A 358 -10.11 4.08 4.99
N GLU A 359 -9.79 3.07 4.18
CA GLU A 359 -10.42 2.81 2.89
C GLU A 359 -11.03 1.42 2.84
N MET A 360 -12.09 1.26 2.07
CA MET A 360 -12.70 -0.05 1.80
C MET A 360 -11.74 -1.06 1.20
N SER A 361 -10.66 -0.60 0.56
CA SER A 361 -9.61 -1.43 -0.04
C SER A 361 -8.65 -2.08 0.97
N GLY A 362 -8.73 -1.75 2.27
CA GLY A 362 -7.86 -2.33 3.31
C GLY A 362 -6.75 -1.41 3.80
N HIS A 363 -6.55 -0.25 3.20
CA HIS A 363 -5.60 0.74 3.71
C HIS A 363 -6.14 1.39 4.98
N ILE A 364 -5.42 1.27 6.08
CA ILE A 364 -5.73 1.90 7.37
C ILE A 364 -4.57 2.80 7.78
N PHE A 365 -4.90 4.03 8.13
CA PHE A 365 -3.95 5.12 8.37
C PHE A 365 -4.07 5.58 9.82
N PHE A 366 -3.19 5.11 10.69
CA PHE A 366 -3.13 5.60 12.06
C PHE A 366 -2.20 6.82 12.16
N LYS A 367 -2.74 7.95 12.62
CA LYS A 367 -1.94 9.09 13.10
C LYS A 367 -1.94 9.12 14.64
N ASP A 368 -2.93 8.49 15.27
CA ASP A 368 -2.91 8.18 16.70
C ASP A 368 -1.81 7.16 16.99
N ARG A 369 -0.76 7.57 17.69
CA ARG A 369 0.38 6.75 18.09
C ARG A 369 1.31 6.28 16.94
N TRP A 370 0.98 6.60 15.67
CA TRP A 370 1.74 6.28 14.47
C TRP A 370 1.92 7.53 13.59
N PHE A 371 2.34 7.38 12.34
CA PHE A 371 2.81 8.50 11.50
C PHE A 371 1.80 8.96 10.45
N GLY A 372 0.64 8.29 10.32
CA GLY A 372 -0.44 8.68 9.40
C GLY A 372 -0.27 8.14 7.97
N PHE A 373 0.60 7.16 7.75
CA PHE A 373 0.63 6.38 6.52
C PHE A 373 -0.09 5.04 6.68
N ASP A 374 -0.43 4.41 5.56
CA ASP A 374 -1.03 3.10 5.47
C ASP A 374 -0.02 1.99 5.86
N ASP A 375 -0.44 1.10 6.77
CA ASP A 375 0.44 0.07 7.31
C ASP A 375 -0.39 -1.14 7.76
N GLY A 376 -0.38 -2.22 6.93
CA GLY A 376 -1.15 -3.42 7.22
C GLY A 376 -0.66 -4.15 8.46
N MET A 377 0.66 -4.24 8.67
CA MET A 377 1.23 -4.92 9.84
C MET A 377 0.98 -4.14 11.14
N TYR A 378 1.10 -2.82 11.13
CA TYR A 378 0.72 -2.00 12.29
C TYR A 378 -0.78 -2.05 12.55
N ALA A 379 -1.62 -2.01 11.52
CA ALA A 379 -3.07 -2.15 11.67
C ALA A 379 -3.43 -3.51 12.27
N GLY A 380 -2.78 -4.60 11.85
CA GLY A 380 -2.91 -5.93 12.46
C GLY A 380 -2.48 -5.92 13.94
N ALA A 381 -1.36 -5.29 14.28
CA ALA A 381 -0.91 -5.15 15.66
C ALA A 381 -1.94 -4.40 16.53
N ARG A 382 -2.51 -3.30 16.03
CA ARG A 382 -3.57 -2.54 16.70
C ARG A 382 -4.88 -3.35 16.84
N MET A 383 -5.22 -4.16 15.83
CA MET A 383 -6.33 -5.11 15.90
C MET A 383 -6.12 -6.08 17.07
N LEU A 384 -4.96 -6.71 17.15
CA LEU A 384 -4.63 -7.66 18.22
C LEU A 384 -4.61 -6.98 19.62
N GLU A 385 -4.17 -5.73 19.72
CA GLU A 385 -4.26 -4.97 20.97
C GLU A 385 -5.70 -4.85 21.47
N ILE A 386 -6.63 -4.51 20.58
CA ILE A 386 -8.06 -4.35 20.90
C ILE A 386 -8.66 -5.71 21.29
N LEU A 387 -8.43 -6.74 20.48
CA LEU A 387 -9.00 -8.06 20.67
C LEU A 387 -8.49 -8.73 21.95
N THR A 388 -7.20 -8.59 22.25
CA THR A 388 -6.63 -9.17 23.47
C THR A 388 -7.04 -8.43 24.74
N LYS A 389 -7.31 -7.12 24.68
CA LYS A 389 -7.94 -6.38 25.78
C LYS A 389 -9.36 -6.89 26.06
N ALA A 390 -10.15 -7.10 25.00
CA ALA A 390 -11.50 -7.65 25.12
C ALA A 390 -11.46 -9.08 25.69
N LYS A 391 -10.55 -9.93 25.23
CA LYS A 391 -10.33 -11.28 25.73
C LYS A 391 -9.95 -11.27 27.22
N ALA A 392 -9.04 -10.40 27.63
CA ALA A 392 -8.67 -10.22 29.04
C ALA A 392 -9.84 -9.78 29.92
N ALA A 393 -10.83 -9.08 29.33
CA ALA A 393 -12.08 -8.72 29.99
C ALA A 393 -13.16 -9.82 29.92
N GLY A 394 -12.84 -11.01 29.41
CA GLY A 394 -13.74 -12.17 29.33
C GLY A 394 -14.64 -12.22 28.11
N GLN A 395 -14.42 -11.38 27.10
CA GLN A 395 -15.17 -11.41 25.83
C GLN A 395 -14.55 -12.42 24.85
N GLN A 396 -15.37 -13.01 24.00
CA GLN A 396 -14.87 -13.82 22.88
C GLN A 396 -14.46 -12.91 21.71
N ILE A 397 -13.31 -13.20 21.08
CA ILE A 397 -12.80 -12.42 19.93
C ILE A 397 -13.82 -12.39 18.79
N THR A 398 -14.40 -13.55 18.47
CA THR A 398 -15.43 -13.68 17.43
C THR A 398 -16.66 -12.80 17.71
N ASP A 399 -17.11 -12.73 18.98
CA ASP A 399 -18.26 -11.90 19.35
C ASP A 399 -17.95 -10.40 19.20
N VAL A 400 -16.74 -9.97 19.54
CA VAL A 400 -16.30 -8.58 19.37
C VAL A 400 -16.33 -8.17 17.89
N LEU A 401 -15.83 -9.03 17.01
CA LEU A 401 -15.76 -8.76 15.57
C LEU A 401 -17.12 -8.87 14.89
N ASN A 402 -17.88 -9.92 15.19
CA ASN A 402 -19.20 -10.14 14.58
C ASN A 402 -20.26 -9.15 15.12
N GLY A 403 -20.07 -8.62 16.34
CA GLY A 403 -20.94 -7.61 16.95
C GLY A 403 -20.86 -6.22 16.30
N LEU A 404 -19.90 -5.97 15.41
CA LEU A 404 -19.84 -4.70 14.68
C LEU A 404 -21.04 -4.55 13.75
N PRO A 405 -21.65 -3.35 13.64
CA PRO A 405 -22.73 -3.09 12.71
C PRO A 405 -22.40 -3.57 11.29
N ASN A 406 -23.35 -4.23 10.67
CA ASN A 406 -23.24 -4.74 9.31
C ASN A 406 -24.52 -4.43 8.54
N ALA A 407 -24.46 -4.41 7.22
CA ALA A 407 -25.59 -4.20 6.32
C ALA A 407 -25.49 -5.19 5.14
N ILE A 408 -26.59 -5.39 4.44
CA ILE A 408 -26.60 -6.18 3.21
C ILE A 408 -25.93 -5.34 2.13
N SER A 409 -24.83 -5.84 1.55
CA SER A 409 -24.10 -5.08 0.55
C SER A 409 -23.64 -5.96 -0.62
N THR A 410 -23.46 -5.34 -1.77
CA THR A 410 -22.76 -5.98 -2.89
C THR A 410 -21.25 -5.92 -2.67
N PRO A 411 -20.47 -6.83 -3.27
CA PRO A 411 -19.07 -6.58 -3.52
C PRO A 411 -18.88 -5.34 -4.41
N GLU A 412 -17.64 -4.91 -4.63
CA GLU A 412 -17.32 -3.90 -5.63
C GLU A 412 -17.60 -4.46 -7.03
N LEU A 413 -18.61 -3.94 -7.69
CA LEU A 413 -19.01 -4.32 -9.04
C LEU A 413 -18.26 -3.44 -10.05
N GLN A 414 -17.75 -4.04 -11.13
CA GLN A 414 -16.99 -3.33 -12.16
C GLN A 414 -17.75 -3.26 -13.48
N TRP A 415 -18.13 -2.06 -13.90
CA TRP A 415 -18.65 -1.82 -15.23
C TRP A 415 -17.53 -1.40 -16.16
N LYS A 416 -17.09 -2.35 -17.01
CA LYS A 416 -15.98 -2.15 -17.96
C LYS A 416 -16.38 -1.23 -19.10
N LEU A 417 -15.54 -0.27 -19.44
CA LEU A 417 -15.73 0.75 -20.46
C LEU A 417 -14.46 0.89 -21.33
N ALA A 418 -14.53 1.71 -22.38
CA ALA A 418 -13.35 2.09 -23.13
C ALA A 418 -12.46 3.08 -22.33
N GLU A 419 -11.20 3.18 -22.66
CA GLU A 419 -10.23 4.07 -22.00
C GLU A 419 -10.73 5.52 -21.99
N GLY A 420 -10.77 6.12 -20.80
CA GLY A 420 -11.25 7.49 -20.56
C GLY A 420 -12.76 7.70 -20.70
N GLU A 421 -13.54 6.69 -21.07
CA GLU A 421 -15.01 6.78 -21.14
C GLU A 421 -15.63 6.86 -19.74
N ASN A 422 -15.03 6.17 -18.75
CA ASN A 422 -15.48 6.16 -17.37
C ASN A 422 -15.55 7.58 -16.77
N PHE A 423 -14.55 8.42 -16.97
CA PHE A 423 -14.54 9.80 -16.47
C PHE A 423 -15.64 10.65 -17.15
N LYS A 424 -15.74 10.57 -18.48
CA LYS A 424 -16.78 11.31 -19.23
C LYS A 424 -18.18 10.94 -18.83
N LEU A 425 -18.40 9.65 -18.54
CA LEU A 425 -19.71 9.14 -18.14
C LEU A 425 -20.07 9.60 -16.72
N ILE A 426 -19.11 9.58 -15.78
CA ILE A 426 -19.33 10.12 -14.43
C ILE A 426 -19.60 11.64 -14.48
N ASP A 427 -18.86 12.41 -15.28
CA ASP A 427 -19.11 13.84 -15.45
C ASP A 427 -20.52 14.13 -15.99
N ARG A 428 -21.02 13.29 -16.90
CA ARG A 428 -22.40 13.37 -17.41
C ARG A 428 -23.41 13.01 -16.33
N LEU A 429 -23.18 11.91 -15.61
CA LEU A 429 -24.06 11.47 -14.53
C LEU A 429 -24.17 12.53 -13.44
N GLN A 430 -23.10 13.18 -13.05
CA GLN A 430 -23.11 14.25 -12.06
C GLN A 430 -23.98 15.46 -12.48
N LYS A 431 -24.13 15.70 -13.78
CA LYS A 431 -24.92 16.80 -14.33
C LYS A 431 -26.37 16.44 -14.59
N GLU A 432 -26.63 15.21 -15.05
CA GLU A 432 -27.91 14.80 -15.61
C GLU A 432 -28.73 13.87 -14.67
N ALA A 433 -28.05 13.15 -13.77
CA ALA A 433 -28.68 12.13 -12.94
C ALA A 433 -29.68 12.73 -11.93
N LYS A 434 -30.86 12.08 -11.84
CA LYS A 434 -31.85 12.38 -10.81
C LYS A 434 -32.31 11.09 -10.14
N PHE A 435 -32.21 11.09 -8.83
CA PHE A 435 -32.57 9.96 -7.97
C PHE A 435 -33.77 10.34 -7.12
N ASP A 436 -34.92 9.76 -7.47
CA ASP A 436 -36.18 10.01 -6.77
C ASP A 436 -36.14 9.26 -5.41
N GLY A 437 -36.45 9.96 -4.33
CA GLY A 437 -36.46 9.39 -2.98
C GLY A 437 -35.08 9.30 -2.32
N ALA A 438 -34.02 9.90 -2.91
CA ALA A 438 -32.74 10.06 -2.26
C ALA A 438 -32.80 11.15 -1.17
N ASP A 439 -32.18 10.87 -0.02
CA ASP A 439 -31.99 11.86 1.05
C ASP A 439 -30.91 12.88 0.68
N SER A 440 -29.82 12.41 0.05
CA SER A 440 -28.73 13.26 -0.40
C SER A 440 -27.91 12.60 -1.51
N VAL A 441 -27.20 13.43 -2.28
CA VAL A 441 -26.25 13.02 -3.31
C VAL A 441 -24.92 13.71 -3.06
N SER A 442 -23.88 12.92 -2.80
CA SER A 442 -22.50 13.39 -2.71
C SER A 442 -21.79 13.19 -4.05
N MET A 443 -21.14 14.25 -4.54
CA MET A 443 -20.36 14.26 -5.77
C MET A 443 -18.84 14.36 -5.49
N ILE A 444 -18.41 14.01 -4.29
CA ILE A 444 -17.02 14.18 -3.85
C ILE A 444 -16.06 13.28 -4.65
N ASP A 445 -16.53 12.07 -5.02
CA ASP A 445 -15.79 11.10 -5.86
C ASP A 445 -16.80 10.23 -6.61
N GLY A 446 -17.24 10.68 -7.78
CA GLY A 446 -18.36 10.08 -8.52
C GLY A 446 -19.72 10.54 -7.98
N LEU A 447 -20.67 9.60 -7.85
CA LEU A 447 -21.98 9.81 -7.27
C LEU A 447 -22.23 8.79 -6.17
N ARG A 448 -22.32 9.25 -4.93
CA ARG A 448 -22.80 8.47 -3.82
C ARG A 448 -24.18 9.02 -3.41
N VAL A 449 -25.19 8.18 -3.52
CA VAL A 449 -26.60 8.52 -3.30
C VAL A 449 -27.07 7.83 -2.04
N GLU A 450 -27.40 8.60 -1.01
CA GLU A 450 -27.94 8.09 0.25
C GLU A 450 -29.47 8.03 0.19
N TYR A 451 -30.03 6.95 0.70
CA TYR A 451 -31.46 6.72 0.89
C TYR A 451 -31.73 6.47 2.38
N PRO A 452 -32.98 6.54 2.84
CA PRO A 452 -33.31 6.28 4.26
C PRO A 452 -32.78 4.93 4.78
N ASP A 453 -32.75 3.92 3.92
CA ASP A 453 -32.43 2.52 4.24
C ASP A 453 -31.18 1.97 3.51
N GLY A 454 -30.34 2.81 2.90
CA GLY A 454 -29.15 2.33 2.21
C GLY A 454 -28.46 3.39 1.36
N PHE A 455 -27.49 2.98 0.54
CA PHE A 455 -26.86 3.82 -0.46
C PHE A 455 -26.52 3.08 -1.75
N GLY A 456 -26.32 3.85 -2.82
CA GLY A 456 -25.69 3.39 -4.05
C GLY A 456 -24.52 4.30 -4.44
N LEU A 457 -23.50 3.72 -5.02
CA LEU A 457 -22.30 4.42 -5.48
C LEU A 457 -22.01 4.07 -6.93
N ALA A 458 -21.65 5.06 -7.74
CA ALA A 458 -21.01 4.91 -9.04
C ALA A 458 -19.85 5.92 -9.16
N ARG A 459 -18.61 5.44 -9.30
CA ARG A 459 -17.41 6.27 -9.41
C ARG A 459 -16.45 5.75 -10.48
N SER A 460 -15.68 6.64 -11.10
CA SER A 460 -14.60 6.23 -11.98
C SER A 460 -13.46 5.58 -11.18
N SER A 461 -12.94 4.45 -11.68
CA SER A 461 -11.63 3.98 -11.24
C SER A 461 -10.53 4.90 -11.76
N ASN A 462 -9.53 5.19 -10.94
CA ASN A 462 -8.36 6.00 -11.32
C ASN A 462 -7.21 5.15 -11.88
N THR A 463 -7.33 3.83 -11.83
CA THR A 463 -6.28 2.89 -12.25
C THR A 463 -6.67 2.03 -13.44
N THR A 464 -7.97 1.82 -13.66
CA THR A 464 -8.54 0.96 -14.72
C THR A 464 -9.72 1.65 -15.39
N PRO A 465 -10.04 1.34 -16.68
CA PRO A 465 -11.15 1.95 -17.40
C PRO A 465 -12.51 1.33 -16.99
N VAL A 466 -12.85 1.42 -15.72
CA VAL A 466 -14.12 0.91 -15.19
C VAL A 466 -14.85 1.98 -14.37
N ILE A 467 -16.17 1.86 -14.27
CA ILE A 467 -16.93 2.45 -13.18
C ILE A 467 -17.09 1.41 -12.09
N VAL A 468 -16.63 1.75 -10.88
CA VAL A 468 -16.87 0.97 -9.67
C VAL A 468 -18.24 1.31 -9.15
N ILE A 469 -19.04 0.27 -8.92
CA ILE A 469 -20.42 0.37 -8.40
C ILE A 469 -20.50 -0.44 -7.11
N ARG A 470 -21.14 0.11 -6.09
CA ARG A 470 -21.44 -0.59 -4.83
C ARG A 470 -22.82 -0.19 -4.33
N PHE A 471 -23.52 -1.15 -3.74
CA PHE A 471 -24.81 -0.92 -3.09
C PHE A 471 -24.80 -1.50 -1.68
N GLU A 472 -25.53 -0.85 -0.79
CA GLU A 472 -25.73 -1.29 0.57
C GLU A 472 -27.15 -0.91 1.02
N ALA A 473 -27.81 -1.80 1.76
CA ALA A 473 -29.13 -1.52 2.34
C ALA A 473 -29.36 -2.33 3.62
N ASP A 474 -30.37 -1.91 4.39
CA ASP A 474 -30.80 -2.58 5.61
C ASP A 474 -31.57 -3.89 5.31
N THR A 475 -32.16 -4.01 4.11
CA THR A 475 -32.94 -5.16 3.65
C THR A 475 -32.68 -5.49 2.19
N ASP A 476 -32.95 -6.75 1.78
CA ASP A 476 -32.86 -7.18 0.38
C ASP A 476 -33.78 -6.37 -0.54
N ASP A 477 -34.99 -6.05 -0.10
CA ASP A 477 -35.94 -5.22 -0.85
C ASP A 477 -35.39 -3.79 -1.05
N GLY A 478 -34.79 -3.22 -0.02
CA GLY A 478 -34.10 -1.93 -0.09
C GLY A 478 -32.95 -1.96 -1.09
N LEU A 479 -32.11 -3.01 -1.04
CA LEU A 479 -31.00 -3.21 -1.96
C LEU A 479 -31.50 -3.30 -3.42
N ALA A 480 -32.49 -4.14 -3.68
CA ALA A 480 -33.09 -4.31 -5.01
C ALA A 480 -33.70 -3.01 -5.54
N ARG A 481 -34.36 -2.24 -4.67
CA ARG A 481 -34.95 -0.93 -5.03
C ARG A 481 -33.88 0.07 -5.43
N ILE A 482 -32.77 0.18 -4.65
CA ILE A 482 -31.66 1.08 -4.94
C ILE A 482 -30.98 0.68 -6.26
N GLN A 483 -30.71 -0.61 -6.47
CA GLN A 483 -30.18 -1.13 -7.72
C GLN A 483 -31.08 -0.78 -8.92
N LYS A 484 -32.40 -0.95 -8.78
CA LYS A 484 -33.35 -0.60 -9.83
C LYS A 484 -33.31 0.89 -10.18
N ASP A 485 -33.16 1.78 -9.18
CA ASP A 485 -33.05 3.22 -9.42
C ASP A 485 -31.76 3.57 -10.14
N PHE A 486 -30.63 3.01 -9.70
CA PHE A 486 -29.36 3.17 -10.39
C PHE A 486 -29.39 2.63 -11.82
N ARG A 487 -29.99 1.46 -12.05
CA ARG A 487 -30.17 0.91 -13.41
C ARG A 487 -30.95 1.89 -14.30
N ARG A 488 -32.05 2.44 -13.82
CA ARG A 488 -32.86 3.46 -14.53
C ARG A 488 -32.00 4.66 -14.94
N VAL A 489 -31.22 5.20 -14.00
CA VAL A 489 -30.39 6.40 -14.21
C VAL A 489 -29.21 6.11 -15.16
N LEU A 490 -28.48 5.01 -14.95
CA LEU A 490 -27.33 4.65 -15.77
C LEU A 490 -27.73 4.33 -17.22
N THR A 491 -28.85 3.61 -17.43
CA THR A 491 -29.37 3.32 -18.78
C THR A 491 -29.97 4.54 -19.49
N ALA A 492 -30.49 5.53 -18.75
CA ALA A 492 -30.89 6.80 -19.35
C ALA A 492 -29.69 7.58 -19.94
N VAL A 493 -28.53 7.53 -19.29
CA VAL A 493 -27.33 8.21 -19.75
C VAL A 493 -26.57 7.39 -20.81
N LYS A 494 -26.55 6.05 -20.69
CA LYS A 494 -25.93 5.13 -21.65
C LYS A 494 -26.92 3.98 -21.94
N PRO A 495 -27.78 4.11 -23.00
CA PRO A 495 -28.84 3.14 -23.28
C PRO A 495 -28.37 1.73 -23.65
N ASP A 496 -27.14 1.60 -24.15
CA ASP A 496 -26.45 0.33 -24.49
C ASP A 496 -25.63 -0.25 -23.33
N ALA A 497 -25.83 0.23 -22.10
CA ALA A 497 -25.08 -0.22 -20.94
C ALA A 497 -25.36 -1.69 -20.60
N SER A 498 -24.30 -2.49 -20.52
CA SER A 498 -24.30 -3.83 -19.89
C SER A 498 -23.86 -3.69 -18.44
N LEU A 499 -24.84 -3.50 -17.54
CA LEU A 499 -24.56 -3.26 -16.12
C LEU A 499 -24.30 -4.59 -15.39
N PRO A 500 -23.33 -4.62 -14.44
CA PRO A 500 -22.91 -5.83 -13.72
C PRO A 500 -23.85 -6.25 -12.56
N PHE A 501 -25.08 -5.69 -12.49
CA PHE A 501 -26.07 -5.95 -11.44
C PHE A 501 -27.49 -5.96 -11.97
#